data_d5f4134d4b2d089d39d3a09da72c280c
#
_entry.id   d5f4134d4b2d089d39d3a09da72c280c
#
_cell.length_a   1.000
_cell.length_b   1.000
_cell.length_c   1.000
_cell.angle_alpha   90.00
_cell.angle_beta   90.00
_cell.angle_gamma   90.00
#
_symmetry.space_group_name_H-M   'P 1'
#
loop_
_entity.id
_entity.type
_entity.pdbx_description
1 polymer ?
#
loop_
_entity_poly.entity_id
_entity_poly.type
_entity_poly.pdbx_seq_one_letter_code
_entity_poly.pdbx_strand_id
1 'polypeptide(L)'
;MIRPFSLSDLESILQIESQSFPKSPYDWTTFLSLHYLYPDTFLVCLDINHGQKEEKILGYIIFSEDRHIISIAVHPQHRRKGIGTQLLQGALKTPRSKKVWAEVRKSNQGAQNFYFKMGFQIAGMVPNYYGTEDALIMERVLPLSEE
;
A
#
# COMPACT_ATOMS: atom_id res chain seq x y z
N MET A 1 -7.01 -12.07 5.80
CA MET A 1 -6.95 -11.49 7.16
C MET A 1 -5.92 -10.38 7.20
N ILE A 2 -6.27 -9.27 7.80
CA ILE A 2 -5.40 -8.09 7.91
C ILE A 2 -4.96 -7.95 9.38
N ARG A 3 -3.68 -7.73 9.61
CA ARG A 3 -3.14 -7.41 10.93
C ARG A 3 -1.97 -6.42 10.82
N PRO A 4 -1.55 -5.78 11.93
CA PRO A 4 -0.35 -4.96 11.92
C PRO A 4 0.90 -5.79 11.56
N PHE A 5 1.83 -5.12 10.89
CA PHE A 5 3.15 -5.68 10.57
C PHE A 5 3.92 -6.02 11.86
N SER A 6 4.66 -7.12 11.83
CA SER A 6 5.63 -7.45 12.87
C SER A 6 7.00 -7.72 12.24
N LEU A 7 8.06 -7.66 13.04
CA LEU A 7 9.44 -7.82 12.53
C LEU A 7 9.66 -9.18 11.86
N SER A 8 8.93 -10.21 12.26
CA SER A 8 9.01 -11.53 11.62
C SER A 8 8.50 -11.54 10.18
N ASP A 9 7.78 -10.51 9.76
CA ASP A 9 7.26 -10.39 8.38
C ASP A 9 8.27 -9.73 7.43
N LEU A 10 9.38 -9.19 7.94
CA LEU A 10 10.26 -8.31 7.17
C LEU A 10 10.80 -8.97 5.90
N GLU A 11 11.24 -10.21 5.99
CA GLU A 11 11.80 -10.92 4.82
C GLU A 11 10.76 -11.06 3.70
N SER A 12 9.54 -11.44 4.04
CA SER A 12 8.43 -11.54 3.08
C SER A 12 8.11 -10.20 2.43
N ILE A 13 8.09 -9.13 3.23
CA ILE A 13 7.84 -7.76 2.74
C ILE A 13 8.94 -7.32 1.78
N LEU A 14 10.20 -7.59 2.10
CA LEU A 14 11.32 -7.24 1.21
C LEU A 14 11.22 -7.95 -0.14
N GLN A 15 10.80 -9.20 -0.17
CA GLN A 15 10.59 -9.94 -1.41
C GLN A 15 9.46 -9.33 -2.24
N ILE A 16 8.34 -9.01 -1.61
CA ILE A 16 7.20 -8.38 -2.30
C ILE A 16 7.61 -7.02 -2.86
N GLU A 17 8.33 -6.24 -2.07
CA GLU A 17 8.80 -4.92 -2.46
C GLU A 17 9.72 -4.97 -3.68
N SER A 18 10.72 -5.83 -3.65
CA SER A 18 11.69 -5.93 -4.75
C SER A 18 11.06 -6.39 -6.06
N GLN A 19 10.03 -7.24 -5.98
CA GLN A 19 9.30 -7.71 -7.16
C GLN A 19 8.29 -6.69 -7.67
N SER A 20 7.76 -5.85 -6.79
CA SER A 20 6.76 -4.84 -7.13
C SER A 20 7.38 -3.53 -7.62
N PHE A 21 8.54 -3.16 -7.08
CA PHE A 21 9.21 -1.89 -7.36
C PHE A 21 10.69 -2.12 -7.70
N PRO A 22 10.99 -2.80 -8.83
CA PRO A 22 12.36 -3.18 -9.15
C PRO A 22 13.29 -2.00 -9.40
N LYS A 23 12.75 -0.82 -9.76
CA LYS A 23 13.55 0.38 -10.05
C LYS A 23 14.10 1.04 -8.79
N SER A 24 13.34 1.02 -7.69
CA SER A 24 13.73 1.67 -6.44
C SER A 24 12.97 1.06 -5.25
N PRO A 25 13.27 -0.20 -4.90
CA PRO A 25 12.62 -0.83 -3.77
C PRO A 25 13.12 -0.22 -2.46
N TYR A 26 12.24 -0.16 -1.44
CA TYR A 26 12.67 0.15 -0.09
C TYR A 26 13.55 -0.99 0.44
N ASP A 27 14.55 -0.62 1.23
CA ASP A 27 15.40 -1.58 1.91
C ASP A 27 14.86 -1.88 3.33
N TRP A 28 15.55 -2.78 4.05
CA TRP A 28 15.14 -3.18 5.39
C TRP A 28 15.17 -2.00 6.39
N THR A 29 16.11 -1.08 6.25
CA THR A 29 16.21 0.08 7.15
C THR A 29 15.03 1.02 6.98
N THR A 30 14.57 1.20 5.74
CA THR A 30 13.38 2.00 5.43
C THR A 30 12.13 1.38 6.06
N PHE A 31 11.94 0.06 5.91
CA PHE A 31 10.78 -0.61 6.51
C PHE A 31 10.80 -0.56 8.04
N LEU A 32 11.97 -0.68 8.67
CA LEU A 32 12.08 -0.54 10.12
C LEU A 32 11.71 0.88 10.57
N SER A 33 12.16 1.89 9.84
CA SER A 33 11.80 3.29 10.11
C SER A 33 10.30 3.52 9.97
N LEU A 34 9.69 2.97 8.91
CA LEU A 34 8.25 3.07 8.69
C LEU A 34 7.46 2.33 9.77
N HIS A 35 7.94 1.20 10.23
CA HIS A 35 7.32 0.49 11.35
C HIS A 35 7.36 1.32 12.64
N TYR A 36 8.47 1.99 12.89
CA TYR A 36 8.60 2.89 14.05
C TYR A 36 7.65 4.08 13.97
N LEU A 37 7.56 4.70 12.78
CA LEU A 37 6.74 5.90 12.56
C LEU A 37 5.24 5.58 12.50
N TYR A 38 4.87 4.43 11.94
CA TYR A 38 3.48 4.07 11.66
C TYR A 38 3.15 2.67 12.19
N PRO A 39 3.27 2.44 13.53
CA PRO A 39 3.09 1.09 14.09
C PRO A 39 1.67 0.54 13.93
N ASP A 40 0.66 1.42 13.88
CA ASP A 40 -0.74 1.02 13.80
C ASP A 40 -1.27 1.02 12.36
N THR A 41 -0.54 1.61 11.43
CA THR A 41 -0.99 1.80 10.05
C THR A 41 -0.05 1.17 9.03
N PHE A 42 0.84 0.31 9.47
CA PHE A 42 1.60 -0.62 8.65
C PHE A 42 0.94 -2.00 8.78
N LEU A 43 0.14 -2.36 7.79
CA LEU A 43 -0.71 -3.54 7.83
C LEU A 43 -0.26 -4.58 6.80
N VAL A 44 -0.43 -5.85 7.14
CA VAL A 44 -0.17 -6.97 6.23
C VAL A 44 -1.44 -7.78 6.02
N CYS A 45 -1.56 -8.35 4.82
CA CYS A 45 -2.62 -9.31 4.49
C CYS A 45 -2.04 -10.71 4.50
N LEU A 46 -2.69 -11.61 5.21
CA LEU A 46 -2.27 -12.99 5.39
C LEU A 46 -3.18 -13.96 4.65
N ASP A 47 -2.58 -15.02 4.13
CA ASP A 47 -3.32 -16.19 3.73
C ASP A 47 -3.52 -17.09 4.95
N ILE A 48 -4.77 -17.28 5.36
CA ILE A 48 -5.11 -18.21 6.41
C ILE A 48 -5.47 -19.53 5.73
N ASN A 49 -4.48 -20.39 5.55
CA ASN A 49 -4.72 -21.71 5.01
C ASN A 49 -4.81 -22.68 6.19
N HIS A 50 -6.00 -23.26 6.38
CA HIS A 50 -6.23 -24.23 7.45
C HIS A 50 -5.27 -25.41 7.30
N GLY A 51 -4.43 -25.66 8.32
CA GLY A 51 -3.48 -26.77 8.35
C GLY A 51 -2.04 -26.41 8.04
N GLN A 52 -1.73 -25.17 7.66
CA GLN A 52 -0.34 -24.72 7.55
C GLN A 52 0.09 -24.00 8.84
N LYS A 53 1.28 -24.35 9.32
CA LYS A 53 1.83 -23.76 10.55
C LYS A 53 2.42 -22.37 10.35
N GLU A 54 2.70 -21.98 9.09
CA GLU A 54 3.31 -20.70 8.78
C GLU A 54 2.32 -19.77 8.12
N GLU A 55 2.29 -18.52 8.60
CA GLU A 55 1.52 -17.46 7.99
C GLU A 55 2.21 -17.02 6.70
N LYS A 56 1.46 -16.95 5.60
CA LYS A 56 1.95 -16.46 4.34
C LYS A 56 1.50 -15.03 4.12
N ILE A 57 2.46 -14.12 3.95
CA ILE A 57 2.18 -12.72 3.66
C ILE A 57 1.87 -12.57 2.18
N LEU A 58 0.69 -12.03 1.87
CA LEU A 58 0.22 -11.82 0.50
C LEU A 58 0.42 -10.39 0.01
N GLY A 59 0.50 -9.43 0.93
CA GLY A 59 0.67 -8.03 0.59
C GLY A 59 0.75 -7.17 1.83
N TYR A 60 1.01 -5.87 1.62
CA TYR A 60 1.09 -4.90 2.71
C TYR A 60 0.60 -3.53 2.25
N ILE A 61 0.25 -2.70 3.23
CA ILE A 61 0.00 -1.27 3.04
C ILE A 61 0.62 -0.49 4.20
N ILE A 62 1.17 0.67 3.90
CA ILE A 62 1.65 1.63 4.88
C ILE A 62 1.00 2.97 4.58
N PHE A 63 0.36 3.58 5.58
CA PHE A 63 -0.27 4.88 5.40
C PHE A 63 -0.11 5.73 6.66
N SER A 64 -0.16 7.06 6.47
CA SER A 64 -0.08 8.01 7.58
C SER A 64 -1.47 8.23 8.20
N GLU A 65 -1.51 8.91 9.33
CA GLU A 65 -2.78 9.22 10.01
C GLU A 65 -3.69 10.13 9.18
N ASP A 66 -3.12 10.98 8.34
CA ASP A 66 -3.85 11.84 7.42
C ASP A 66 -4.15 11.16 6.07
N ARG A 67 -3.93 9.83 6.02
CA ARG A 67 -4.26 8.95 4.89
C ARG A 67 -3.49 9.18 3.60
N HIS A 68 -2.27 9.60 3.73
CA HIS A 68 -1.29 9.46 2.67
C HIS A 68 -0.86 7.99 2.59
N ILE A 69 -1.15 7.33 1.48
CA ILE A 69 -0.66 5.98 1.24
C ILE A 69 0.82 6.08 0.88
N ILE A 70 1.67 5.59 1.76
CA ILE A 70 3.12 5.64 1.58
C ILE A 70 3.56 4.53 0.62
N SER A 71 3.03 3.32 0.81
CA SER A 71 3.26 2.22 -0.11
C SER A 71 2.16 1.17 0.03
N ILE A 72 1.85 0.50 -1.07
CA ILE A 72 0.96 -0.66 -1.11
C ILE A 72 1.50 -1.61 -2.15
N ALA A 73 1.60 -2.88 -1.82
CA ALA A 73 2.05 -3.90 -2.76
C ALA A 73 1.42 -5.25 -2.45
N VAL A 74 1.17 -6.03 -3.50
CA VAL A 74 0.63 -7.38 -3.44
C VAL A 74 1.62 -8.32 -4.12
N HIS A 75 1.88 -9.47 -3.49
CA HIS A 75 2.72 -10.51 -4.04
C HIS A 75 2.30 -10.82 -5.49
N PRO A 76 3.21 -10.85 -6.47
CA PRO A 76 2.85 -10.99 -7.88
C PRO A 76 1.98 -12.22 -8.19
N GLN A 77 2.20 -13.34 -7.48
CA GLN A 77 1.43 -14.57 -7.67
C GLN A 77 0.02 -14.51 -7.08
N HIS A 78 -0.29 -13.48 -6.29
CA HIS A 78 -1.56 -13.35 -5.60
C HIS A 78 -2.34 -12.10 -6.02
N ARG A 79 -1.94 -11.46 -7.12
CA ARG A 79 -2.67 -10.32 -7.68
C ARG A 79 -4.00 -10.74 -8.28
N ARG A 80 -4.92 -9.79 -8.42
CA ARG A 80 -6.28 -9.97 -8.95
C ARG A 80 -7.17 -10.87 -8.08
N LYS A 81 -6.83 -11.02 -6.79
CA LYS A 81 -7.65 -11.76 -5.81
C LYS A 81 -8.31 -10.86 -4.78
N GLY A 82 -8.29 -9.54 -5.00
CA GLY A 82 -8.90 -8.57 -4.10
C GLY A 82 -8.06 -8.23 -2.87
N ILE A 83 -6.80 -8.62 -2.80
CA ILE A 83 -5.92 -8.38 -1.65
C ILE A 83 -5.63 -6.89 -1.51
N GLY A 84 -5.26 -6.22 -2.60
CA GLY A 84 -5.05 -4.77 -2.59
C GLY A 84 -6.28 -4.00 -2.14
N THR A 85 -7.45 -4.44 -2.57
CA THR A 85 -8.74 -3.87 -2.15
C THR A 85 -8.96 -4.05 -0.66
N GLN A 86 -8.71 -5.24 -0.10
CA GLN A 86 -8.82 -5.48 1.34
C GLN A 86 -7.87 -4.59 2.15
N LEU A 87 -6.62 -4.46 1.70
CA LEU A 87 -5.63 -3.62 2.37
C LEU A 87 -6.08 -2.15 2.38
N LEU A 88 -6.53 -1.65 1.23
CA LEU A 88 -6.99 -0.27 1.11
C LEU A 88 -8.25 -0.02 1.95
N GLN A 89 -9.19 -0.95 1.96
CA GLN A 89 -10.38 -0.86 2.82
C GLN A 89 -10.01 -0.84 4.30
N GLY A 90 -8.97 -1.58 4.71
CA GLY A 90 -8.43 -1.49 6.06
C GLY A 90 -7.98 -0.09 6.42
N ALA A 91 -7.34 0.60 5.48
CA ALA A 91 -6.90 1.97 5.66
C ALA A 91 -8.07 2.97 5.73
N LEU A 92 -9.21 2.65 5.11
CA LEU A 92 -10.38 3.53 5.06
C LEU A 92 -11.33 3.41 6.25
N LYS A 93 -11.14 2.39 7.11
CA LYS A 93 -12.07 2.09 8.21
C LYS A 93 -12.16 3.17 9.28
N THR A 94 -11.10 3.92 9.50
CA THR A 94 -11.06 4.98 10.52
C THR A 94 -10.77 6.32 9.86
N PRO A 95 -11.80 7.01 9.36
CA PRO A 95 -11.60 8.27 8.64
C PRO A 95 -11.17 9.39 9.59
N ARG A 96 -9.91 9.84 9.46
CA ARG A 96 -9.41 11.05 10.13
C ARG A 96 -9.22 12.20 9.14
N SER A 97 -9.34 11.94 7.85
CA SER A 97 -9.17 12.91 6.78
C SER A 97 -10.26 12.73 5.74
N LYS A 98 -10.59 13.80 5.04
CA LYS A 98 -11.59 13.79 3.96
C LYS A 98 -11.07 13.17 2.67
N LYS A 99 -9.77 12.95 2.55
CA LYS A 99 -9.15 12.38 1.35
C LYS A 99 -8.13 11.31 1.70
N VAL A 100 -8.00 10.37 0.77
CA VAL A 100 -6.93 9.38 0.72
C VAL A 100 -6.15 9.66 -0.55
N TRP A 101 -4.82 9.64 -0.49
CA TRP A 101 -4.01 10.01 -1.64
C TRP A 101 -2.68 9.27 -1.66
N ALA A 102 -2.11 9.17 -2.87
CA ALA A 102 -0.85 8.48 -3.11
C ALA A 102 -0.13 9.09 -4.31
N GLU A 103 1.20 8.98 -4.32
CA GLU A 103 2.01 9.22 -5.51
C GLU A 103 2.16 7.91 -6.28
N VAL A 104 2.00 7.99 -7.61
CA VAL A 104 2.11 6.84 -8.48
C VAL A 104 3.03 7.20 -9.65
N ARG A 105 4.00 6.32 -9.98
CA ARG A 105 4.83 6.53 -11.16
C ARG A 105 3.96 6.68 -12.40
N LYS A 106 4.25 7.69 -13.22
CA LYS A 106 3.51 7.94 -14.45
C LYS A 106 3.51 6.72 -15.39
N SER A 107 4.56 5.92 -15.37
CA SER A 107 4.67 4.70 -16.17
C SER A 107 3.94 3.49 -15.56
N ASN A 108 3.50 3.56 -14.29
CA ASN A 108 2.88 2.43 -13.61
C ASN A 108 1.39 2.36 -13.89
N GLN A 109 1.03 1.81 -15.05
CA GLN A 109 -0.36 1.69 -15.49
C GLN A 109 -1.17 0.75 -14.60
N GLY A 110 -0.55 -0.31 -14.09
CA GLY A 110 -1.22 -1.25 -13.19
C GLY A 110 -1.69 -0.58 -11.90
N ALA A 111 -0.83 0.22 -11.28
CA ALA A 111 -1.19 0.96 -10.07
C ALA A 111 -2.27 2.00 -10.37
N GLN A 112 -2.16 2.73 -11.48
CA GLN A 112 -3.17 3.71 -11.88
C GLN A 112 -4.53 3.04 -12.04
N ASN A 113 -4.59 1.92 -12.74
CA ASN A 113 -5.83 1.18 -12.94
C ASN A 113 -6.43 0.69 -11.62
N PHE A 114 -5.59 0.21 -10.70
CA PHE A 114 -6.03 -0.18 -9.36
C PHE A 114 -6.70 0.98 -8.63
N TYR A 115 -6.04 2.13 -8.60
CA TYR A 115 -6.57 3.30 -7.91
C TYR A 115 -7.85 3.83 -8.58
N PHE A 116 -7.92 3.84 -9.93
CA PHE A 116 -9.16 4.22 -10.62
C PHE A 116 -10.33 3.31 -10.24
N LYS A 117 -10.11 1.99 -10.16
CA LYS A 117 -11.16 1.06 -9.71
C LYS A 117 -11.62 1.32 -8.29
N MET A 118 -10.73 1.83 -7.45
CA MET A 118 -11.05 2.17 -6.06
C MET A 118 -11.65 3.58 -5.90
N GLY A 119 -11.97 4.25 -6.99
CA GLY A 119 -12.62 5.55 -6.98
C GLY A 119 -11.68 6.74 -6.88
N PHE A 120 -10.39 6.52 -7.07
CA PHE A 120 -9.40 7.61 -7.09
C PHE A 120 -9.40 8.31 -8.44
N GLN A 121 -8.99 9.58 -8.44
CA GLN A 121 -8.81 10.40 -9.63
C GLN A 121 -7.43 11.05 -9.59
N ILE A 122 -6.91 11.42 -10.76
CA ILE A 122 -5.67 12.17 -10.84
C ILE A 122 -5.95 13.61 -10.39
N ALA A 123 -5.25 14.03 -9.33
CA ALA A 123 -5.40 15.37 -8.77
C ALA A 123 -4.23 16.29 -9.12
N GLY A 124 -3.10 15.74 -9.55
CA GLY A 124 -1.93 16.53 -9.86
C GLY A 124 -0.77 15.68 -10.34
N MET A 125 0.34 16.35 -10.60
CA MET A 125 1.58 15.72 -11.05
C MET A 125 2.77 16.45 -10.41
N VAL A 126 3.76 15.67 -9.95
CA VAL A 126 5.02 16.21 -9.45
C VAL A 126 6.12 15.84 -10.44
N PRO A 127 6.67 16.84 -11.17
CA PRO A 127 7.72 16.56 -12.15
C PRO A 127 8.98 15.98 -11.49
N ASN A 128 9.56 14.99 -12.13
CA ASN A 128 10.82 14.35 -11.71
C ASN A 128 10.83 13.86 -10.25
N TYR A 129 9.68 13.50 -9.71
CA TYR A 129 9.55 13.04 -8.32
C TYR A 129 10.46 11.84 -8.05
N TYR A 130 10.57 10.92 -9.01
CA TYR A 130 11.40 9.72 -8.91
C TYR A 130 12.80 9.91 -9.52
N GLY A 131 13.15 11.14 -9.89
CA GLY A 131 14.44 11.47 -10.52
C GLY A 131 14.48 11.20 -12.03
N THR A 132 13.83 10.14 -12.50
CA THR A 132 13.79 9.74 -13.90
C THR A 132 12.42 9.86 -14.53
N GLU A 133 11.39 10.03 -13.71
CA GLU A 133 10.02 10.18 -14.21
C GLU A 133 9.16 10.94 -13.19
N ASP A 134 8.01 11.40 -13.68
CA ASP A 134 7.05 12.15 -12.88
C ASP A 134 6.22 11.22 -11.99
N ALA A 135 5.68 11.79 -10.90
CA ALA A 135 4.65 11.15 -10.10
C ALA A 135 3.29 11.76 -10.44
N LEU A 136 2.28 10.90 -10.57
CA LEU A 136 0.89 11.33 -10.54
C LEU A 136 0.42 11.33 -9.09
N ILE A 137 -0.29 12.37 -8.69
CA ILE A 137 -0.98 12.39 -7.39
C ILE A 137 -2.39 11.88 -7.65
N MET A 138 -2.72 10.75 -7.03
CA MET A 138 -4.05 10.16 -7.14
C MET A 138 -4.76 10.30 -5.79
N GLU A 139 -6.01 10.73 -5.82
CA GLU A 139 -6.78 10.96 -4.60
C GLU A 139 -8.21 10.49 -4.73
N ARG A 140 -8.79 10.12 -3.59
CA ARG A 140 -10.21 9.85 -3.43
C ARG A 140 -10.74 10.72 -2.31
N VAL A 141 -11.80 11.48 -2.60
CA VAL A 141 -12.50 12.27 -1.59
C VAL A 141 -13.54 11.37 -0.92
N LEU A 142 -13.51 11.32 0.40
CA LEU A 142 -14.41 10.49 1.18
C LEU A 142 -15.72 11.22 1.45
N PRO A 143 -16.88 10.51 1.45
CA PRO A 143 -18.16 11.13 1.79
C PRO A 143 -18.19 11.59 3.25
N LEU A 144 -18.79 12.74 3.52
CA LEU A 144 -18.96 13.25 4.88
C LEU A 144 -19.86 12.36 5.74
N SER A 145 -20.70 11.55 5.11
CA SER A 145 -21.66 10.67 5.77
C SER A 145 -21.05 9.39 6.36
N GLU A 146 -19.75 9.18 6.22
CA GLU A 146 -19.05 8.03 6.80
C GLU A 146 -18.56 8.30 8.23
N GLU A 147 -18.95 9.40 8.82
CA GLU A 147 -18.67 9.70 10.22
C GLU A 147 -19.48 8.82 11.18
#